data_4a80ecbbf620c4a12f449d1eb988b5c1
#
_entry.id   4a80ecbbf620c4a12f449d1eb988b5c1
#
_cell.length_a   1.000
_cell.length_b   1.000
_cell.length_c   1.000
_cell.angle_alpha   90.00
_cell.angle_beta   90.00
_cell.angle_gamma   90.00
#
_symmetry.space_group_name_H-M   'P 1'
#
loop_
_entity.id
_entity.type
_entity.pdbx_description
1 polymer ?
#
loop_
_entity_poly.entity_id
_entity_poly.type
_entity_poly.pdbx_seq_one_letter_code
_entity_poly.pdbx_strand_id
1 'polypeptide(L)'
;MDIGGSGIKGAPVDLERGDLAEERFKVLTPRPATPDAVADCVKQVVDHFGWSGPVGATFPGVVTDGVTRTAANVDKGWIDRNAAALLAGRLGDETGGCPVTVLNDADAAGLAEMRFGAGRDRRGTVIVLTFGTGIGSAVFTDGELVPNTELGHLELHGHDAEKRASTKVKDDEDLSWPDWAHRVQKYLAHVEMLFSPRLFVIGGGVSRKAAKFLPLIEGIRAEIVPAQLQNSAGIVGAAMAAAAADRDGAAAPAGAGASAGPLAAPASAPSSDGPTSQVGWPADP
;
A
#
# COMPACT_ATOMS: atom_id res chain seq x y z
N MET A 1 -8.42 -8.75 3.72
CA MET A 1 -7.97 -8.57 5.14
C MET A 1 -7.03 -7.41 5.24
N ASP A 2 -6.95 -6.76 6.41
CA ASP A 2 -6.05 -5.65 6.71
C ASP A 2 -5.14 -6.06 7.89
N ILE A 3 -3.85 -6.31 7.61
CA ILE A 3 -2.83 -6.67 8.59
C ILE A 3 -2.16 -5.39 9.09
N GLY A 4 -2.62 -4.86 10.22
CA GLY A 4 -2.09 -3.65 10.81
C GLY A 4 -1.29 -3.90 12.10
N GLY A 5 -0.47 -2.93 12.50
CA GLY A 5 0.39 -3.04 13.70
C GLY A 5 -0.37 -3.11 15.05
N SER A 6 -1.66 -2.77 15.09
CA SER A 6 -2.50 -2.82 16.30
C SER A 6 -3.65 -3.83 16.23
N GLY A 7 -3.94 -4.37 15.05
CA GLY A 7 -5.02 -5.33 14.85
C GLY A 7 -5.09 -5.80 13.41
N ILE A 8 -5.45 -7.07 13.27
CA ILE A 8 -5.72 -7.73 12.00
C ILE A 8 -7.23 -7.78 11.86
N LYS A 9 -7.75 -7.28 10.75
CA LYS A 9 -9.19 -7.15 10.50
C LYS A 9 -9.53 -7.76 9.17
N GLY A 10 -10.68 -8.39 9.07
CA GLY A 10 -11.17 -8.93 7.81
C GLY A 10 -12.68 -8.97 7.77
N ALA A 11 -13.21 -9.09 6.57
CA ALA A 11 -14.61 -9.33 6.27
C ALA A 11 -14.74 -9.90 4.85
N PRO A 12 -15.79 -10.66 4.53
CA PRO A 12 -16.25 -10.88 3.18
C PRO A 12 -16.58 -9.53 2.50
N VAL A 13 -16.30 -9.42 1.20
CA VAL A 13 -16.50 -8.20 0.43
C VAL A 13 -17.43 -8.47 -0.74
N ASP A 14 -18.44 -7.61 -0.90
CA ASP A 14 -19.25 -7.51 -2.10
C ASP A 14 -18.50 -6.66 -3.15
N LEU A 15 -17.90 -7.34 -4.14
CA LEU A 15 -17.09 -6.69 -5.17
C LEU A 15 -17.91 -5.95 -6.24
N GLU A 16 -19.22 -6.10 -6.27
CA GLU A 16 -20.09 -5.30 -7.15
C GLU A 16 -20.35 -3.93 -6.51
N ARG A 17 -20.60 -3.92 -5.21
CA ARG A 17 -20.90 -2.72 -4.44
C ARG A 17 -19.66 -2.01 -3.91
N GLY A 18 -18.54 -2.73 -3.74
CA GLY A 18 -17.32 -2.20 -3.14
C GLY A 18 -17.45 -1.96 -1.63
N ASP A 19 -18.23 -2.79 -0.96
CA ASP A 19 -18.49 -2.67 0.48
C ASP A 19 -18.33 -4.01 1.19
N LEU A 20 -18.25 -3.98 2.51
CA LEU A 20 -18.21 -5.19 3.31
C LEU A 20 -19.57 -5.87 3.29
N ALA A 21 -19.59 -7.18 3.03
CA ALA A 21 -20.83 -7.97 3.03
C ALA A 21 -21.29 -8.30 4.47
N GLU A 22 -20.36 -8.32 5.41
CA GLU A 22 -20.59 -8.58 6.83
C GLU A 22 -19.78 -7.59 7.70
N GLU A 23 -20.13 -7.50 8.99
CA GLU A 23 -19.35 -6.69 9.94
C GLU A 23 -17.93 -7.27 10.05
N ARG A 24 -16.93 -6.41 9.99
CA ARG A 24 -15.53 -6.85 10.08
C ARG A 24 -15.19 -7.44 11.45
N PHE A 25 -14.59 -8.60 11.43
CA PHE A 25 -14.01 -9.23 12.61
C PHE A 25 -12.58 -8.72 12.83
N LYS A 26 -12.20 -8.50 14.09
CA LYS A 26 -10.89 -7.99 14.48
C LYS A 26 -10.23 -8.90 15.50
N VAL A 27 -8.98 -9.28 15.22
CA VAL A 27 -8.06 -9.92 16.16
C VAL A 27 -6.94 -8.91 16.49
N LEU A 28 -6.48 -8.87 17.73
CA LEU A 28 -5.33 -8.03 18.10
C LEU A 28 -4.06 -8.56 17.46
N THR A 29 -3.25 -7.67 16.93
CA THR A 29 -1.93 -8.04 16.40
C THR A 29 -1.05 -8.59 17.54
N PRO A 30 -0.46 -9.79 17.39
CA PRO A 30 0.36 -10.39 18.41
C PRO A 30 1.63 -9.58 18.67
N ARG A 31 2.22 -9.75 19.84
CA ARG A 31 3.50 -9.11 20.20
C ARG A 31 4.46 -10.17 20.76
N PRO A 32 5.54 -10.48 20.02
CA PRO A 32 5.98 -9.94 18.73
C PRO A 32 5.05 -10.35 17.57
N ALA A 33 4.95 -9.49 16.55
CA ALA A 33 4.15 -9.73 15.34
C ALA A 33 4.94 -10.58 14.33
N THR A 34 5.36 -11.78 14.75
CA THR A 34 6.12 -12.72 13.90
C THR A 34 5.25 -13.24 12.76
N PRO A 35 5.86 -13.70 11.65
CA PRO A 35 5.12 -14.28 10.52
C PRO A 35 4.11 -15.36 10.93
N ASP A 36 4.55 -16.33 11.73
CA ASP A 36 3.67 -17.42 12.15
C ASP A 36 2.53 -16.96 13.08
N ALA A 37 2.82 -16.10 14.05
CA ALA A 37 1.79 -15.59 14.96
C ALA A 37 0.75 -14.73 14.24
N VAL A 38 1.15 -13.94 13.23
CA VAL A 38 0.23 -13.19 12.38
C VAL A 38 -0.57 -14.12 11.48
N ALA A 39 0.05 -15.17 10.92
CA ALA A 39 -0.65 -16.17 10.11
C ALA A 39 -1.74 -16.90 10.91
N ASP A 40 -1.49 -17.20 12.20
CA ASP A 40 -2.50 -17.76 13.11
C ASP A 40 -3.68 -16.80 13.32
N CYS A 41 -3.43 -15.51 13.44
CA CYS A 41 -4.49 -14.51 13.55
C CYS A 41 -5.28 -14.37 12.22
N VAL A 42 -4.60 -14.46 11.08
CA VAL A 42 -5.24 -14.47 9.76
C VAL A 42 -6.18 -15.68 9.65
N LYS A 43 -5.73 -16.88 10.07
CA LYS A 43 -6.57 -18.08 10.11
C LYS A 43 -7.80 -17.87 11.00
N GLN A 44 -7.65 -17.29 12.19
CA GLN A 44 -8.79 -16.99 13.06
C GLN A 44 -9.85 -16.11 12.38
N VAL A 45 -9.41 -15.11 11.57
CA VAL A 45 -10.34 -14.26 10.83
C VAL A 45 -11.06 -15.03 9.73
N VAL A 46 -10.35 -15.89 8.98
CA VAL A 46 -10.93 -16.73 7.91
C VAL A 46 -11.93 -17.74 8.49
N ASP A 47 -11.55 -18.43 9.57
CA ASP A 47 -12.39 -19.43 10.25
C ASP A 47 -13.67 -18.79 10.82
N HIS A 48 -13.59 -17.54 11.35
CA HIS A 48 -14.74 -16.81 11.87
C HIS A 48 -15.87 -16.68 10.84
N PHE A 49 -15.51 -16.48 9.57
CA PHE A 49 -16.48 -16.35 8.48
C PHE A 49 -16.76 -17.66 7.76
N GLY A 50 -16.09 -18.77 8.11
CA GLY A 50 -16.17 -20.02 7.36
C GLY A 50 -15.81 -19.85 5.88
N TRP A 51 -14.88 -18.93 5.58
CA TRP A 51 -14.55 -18.53 4.22
C TRP A 51 -13.66 -19.54 3.51
N SER A 52 -14.01 -19.92 2.28
CA SER A 52 -13.28 -20.89 1.44
C SER A 52 -12.85 -20.33 0.07
N GLY A 53 -13.13 -19.06 -0.22
CA GLY A 53 -12.74 -18.40 -1.46
C GLY A 53 -11.35 -17.75 -1.42
N PRO A 54 -10.96 -17.04 -2.49
CA PRO A 54 -9.69 -16.30 -2.53
C PRO A 54 -9.57 -15.31 -1.36
N VAL A 55 -8.36 -15.17 -0.83
CA VAL A 55 -8.08 -14.28 0.30
C VAL A 55 -7.09 -13.20 -0.14
N GLY A 56 -7.51 -11.94 -0.02
CA GLY A 56 -6.63 -10.79 -0.14
C GLY A 56 -6.19 -10.28 1.23
N ALA A 57 -4.90 -10.01 1.41
CA ALA A 57 -4.36 -9.47 2.63
C ALA A 57 -3.47 -8.26 2.35
N THR A 58 -3.67 -7.16 3.09
CA THR A 58 -2.72 -6.05 3.07
C THR A 58 -1.56 -6.33 4.01
N PHE A 59 -0.42 -5.74 3.70
CA PHE A 59 0.77 -5.77 4.55
C PHE A 59 1.37 -4.36 4.66
N PRO A 60 1.80 -3.93 5.86
CA PRO A 60 2.38 -2.60 6.07
C PRO A 60 3.84 -2.56 5.63
N GLY A 61 4.08 -2.54 4.34
CA GLY A 61 5.40 -2.53 3.72
C GLY A 61 5.38 -2.93 2.25
N VAL A 62 6.52 -2.88 1.60
CA VAL A 62 6.71 -3.25 0.20
C VAL A 62 6.50 -4.75 0.01
N VAL A 63 5.67 -5.12 -0.97
CA VAL A 63 5.40 -6.51 -1.34
C VAL A 63 5.62 -6.70 -2.83
N THR A 64 6.54 -7.60 -3.19
CA THR A 64 6.85 -7.94 -4.60
C THR A 64 6.64 -9.43 -4.79
N ASP A 65 5.75 -9.81 -5.71
CA ASP A 65 5.44 -11.22 -6.02
C ASP A 65 5.09 -12.05 -4.77
N GLY A 66 4.31 -11.46 -3.85
CA GLY A 66 3.92 -12.08 -2.59
C GLY A 66 5.02 -12.13 -1.51
N VAL A 67 6.23 -11.60 -1.80
CA VAL A 67 7.36 -11.52 -0.87
C VAL A 67 7.42 -10.14 -0.25
N THR A 68 7.42 -10.06 1.07
CA THR A 68 7.58 -8.82 1.82
C THR A 68 9.03 -8.37 1.81
N ARG A 69 9.30 -7.14 1.33
CA ARG A 69 10.67 -6.59 1.19
C ARG A 69 11.04 -5.65 2.33
N THR A 70 10.05 -5.01 2.92
CA THR A 70 10.23 -4.14 4.09
C THR A 70 9.23 -4.53 5.18
N ALA A 71 9.50 -4.13 6.42
CA ALA A 71 8.65 -4.41 7.57
C ALA A 71 8.66 -3.20 8.50
N ALA A 72 7.66 -2.31 8.39
CA ALA A 72 7.65 -1.04 9.13
C ALA A 72 7.27 -1.22 10.59
N ASN A 73 6.12 -1.80 10.91
CA ASN A 73 5.57 -1.88 12.27
C ASN A 73 5.29 -3.33 12.72
N VAL A 74 6.00 -4.29 12.13
CA VAL A 74 5.91 -5.72 12.39
C VAL A 74 7.30 -6.31 12.62
N ASP A 75 7.39 -7.58 12.97
CA ASP A 75 8.66 -8.26 13.22
C ASP A 75 9.54 -8.29 11.96
N LYS A 76 10.86 -8.14 12.13
CA LYS A 76 11.81 -8.17 11.01
C LYS A 76 11.92 -9.53 10.32
N GLY A 77 11.43 -10.60 10.93
CA GLY A 77 11.31 -11.92 10.30
C GLY A 77 10.40 -11.95 9.08
N TRP A 78 9.67 -10.86 8.81
CA TRP A 78 8.91 -10.67 7.58
C TRP A 78 9.78 -10.30 6.37
N ILE A 79 10.98 -9.70 6.58
CA ILE A 79 11.83 -9.26 5.47
C ILE A 79 12.26 -10.48 4.66
N ASP A 80 12.08 -10.40 3.33
CA ASP A 80 12.29 -11.46 2.34
C ASP A 80 11.48 -12.75 2.59
N ARG A 81 10.40 -12.66 3.36
CA ARG A 81 9.47 -13.76 3.55
C ARG A 81 8.41 -13.79 2.44
N ASN A 82 8.17 -14.96 1.86
CA ASN A 82 7.01 -15.16 0.99
C ASN A 82 5.74 -15.20 1.86
N ALA A 83 5.10 -14.04 2.03
CA ALA A 83 3.91 -13.88 2.86
C ALA A 83 2.70 -14.59 2.24
N ALA A 84 2.56 -14.55 0.91
CA ALA A 84 1.46 -15.22 0.22
C ALA A 84 1.53 -16.73 0.43
N ALA A 85 2.70 -17.34 0.24
CA ALA A 85 2.88 -18.78 0.44
C ALA A 85 2.70 -19.19 1.92
N LEU A 86 3.21 -18.38 2.88
CA LEU A 86 3.03 -18.63 4.31
C LEU A 86 1.55 -18.63 4.69
N LEU A 87 0.80 -17.62 4.27
CA LEU A 87 -0.62 -17.50 4.59
C LEU A 87 -1.43 -18.59 3.88
N ALA A 88 -1.15 -18.88 2.61
CA ALA A 88 -1.80 -19.97 1.87
C ALA A 88 -1.58 -21.34 2.55
N GLY A 89 -0.34 -21.63 2.98
CA GLY A 89 -0.02 -22.86 3.71
C GLY A 89 -0.76 -22.95 5.05
N ARG A 90 -0.91 -21.81 5.76
CA ARG A 90 -1.65 -21.79 7.05
C ARG A 90 -3.16 -22.00 6.85
N LEU A 91 -3.72 -21.54 5.73
CA LEU A 91 -5.14 -21.67 5.40
C LEU A 91 -5.47 -22.99 4.68
N GLY A 92 -4.50 -23.63 4.02
CA GLY A 92 -4.73 -24.74 3.10
C GLY A 92 -5.13 -26.07 3.72
N ASP A 93 -4.78 -26.33 4.98
CA ASP A 93 -4.95 -27.65 5.60
C ASP A 93 -6.41 -28.01 5.88
N GLU A 94 -7.31 -27.04 6.01
CA GLU A 94 -8.73 -27.25 6.32
C GLU A 94 -9.69 -26.73 5.24
N THR A 95 -9.24 -25.82 4.37
CA THR A 95 -10.10 -25.12 3.39
C THR A 95 -9.89 -25.57 1.94
N GLY A 96 -9.03 -26.58 1.71
CA GLY A 96 -8.78 -27.10 0.36
C GLY A 96 -7.90 -26.21 -0.52
N GLY A 97 -7.14 -25.28 0.08
CA GLY A 97 -6.20 -24.40 -0.61
C GLY A 97 -6.83 -23.08 -1.03
N CYS A 98 -6.93 -22.12 -0.11
CA CYS A 98 -7.29 -20.75 -0.44
C CYS A 98 -6.14 -20.04 -1.16
N PRO A 99 -6.31 -19.57 -2.40
CA PRO A 99 -5.35 -18.67 -3.02
C PRO A 99 -5.21 -17.39 -2.19
N VAL A 100 -3.97 -17.01 -1.86
CA VAL A 100 -3.72 -15.79 -1.09
C VAL A 100 -2.93 -14.78 -1.91
N THR A 101 -3.47 -13.58 -2.01
CA THR A 101 -2.77 -12.42 -2.61
C THR A 101 -2.41 -11.44 -1.50
N VAL A 102 -1.14 -11.05 -1.45
CA VAL A 102 -0.64 -10.06 -0.48
C VAL A 102 -0.13 -8.83 -1.22
N LEU A 103 -0.52 -7.64 -0.77
CA LEU A 103 -0.09 -6.37 -1.36
C LEU A 103 0.11 -5.30 -0.28
N ASN A 104 0.76 -4.20 -0.65
CA ASN A 104 0.93 -3.04 0.24
C ASN A 104 -0.44 -2.47 0.68
N ASP A 105 -0.53 -1.96 1.90
CA ASP A 105 -1.79 -1.44 2.49
C ASP A 105 -2.30 -0.16 1.81
N ALA A 106 -1.39 0.73 1.41
CA ALA A 106 -1.76 1.94 0.66
C ALA A 106 -2.17 1.60 -0.78
N ASP A 107 -1.49 0.65 -1.44
CA ASP A 107 -1.88 0.17 -2.77
C ASP A 107 -3.30 -0.42 -2.75
N ALA A 108 -3.61 -1.25 -1.75
CA ALA A 108 -4.95 -1.79 -1.57
C ALA A 108 -6.00 -0.69 -1.38
N ALA A 109 -5.73 0.26 -0.48
CA ALA A 109 -6.63 1.38 -0.26
C ALA A 109 -6.82 2.21 -1.54
N GLY A 110 -5.76 2.41 -2.30
CA GLY A 110 -5.78 3.09 -3.59
C GLY A 110 -6.65 2.39 -4.62
N LEU A 111 -6.48 1.07 -4.80
CA LEU A 111 -7.30 0.26 -5.71
C LEU A 111 -8.80 0.41 -5.41
N ALA A 112 -9.17 0.36 -4.14
CA ALA A 112 -10.56 0.53 -3.73
C ALA A 112 -11.09 1.95 -4.02
N GLU A 113 -10.31 2.99 -3.70
CA GLU A 113 -10.69 4.39 -3.98
C GLU A 113 -10.79 4.68 -5.48
N MET A 114 -9.93 4.11 -6.30
CA MET A 114 -9.99 4.25 -7.76
C MET A 114 -11.20 3.54 -8.36
N ARG A 115 -11.64 2.44 -7.79
CA ARG A 115 -12.78 1.67 -8.31
C ARG A 115 -14.12 2.17 -7.80
N PHE A 116 -14.23 2.47 -6.51
CA PHE A 116 -15.50 2.72 -5.82
C PHE A 116 -15.59 4.08 -5.13
N GLY A 117 -14.45 4.77 -4.95
CA GLY A 117 -14.36 5.98 -4.14
C GLY A 117 -14.03 7.24 -4.93
N ALA A 118 -13.25 8.10 -4.30
CA ALA A 118 -12.93 9.45 -4.78
C ALA A 118 -12.11 9.48 -6.08
N GLY A 119 -11.41 8.39 -6.41
CA GLY A 119 -10.63 8.24 -7.64
C GLY A 119 -11.42 7.68 -8.83
N ARG A 120 -12.70 7.29 -8.64
CA ARG A 120 -13.51 6.66 -9.70
C ARG A 120 -13.65 7.58 -10.91
N ASP A 121 -13.47 7.00 -12.12
CA ASP A 121 -13.57 7.67 -13.42
C ASP A 121 -12.54 8.80 -13.63
N ARG A 122 -11.52 8.89 -12.77
CA ARG A 122 -10.42 9.86 -12.91
C ARG A 122 -9.33 9.32 -13.84
N ARG A 123 -8.87 10.17 -14.76
CA ARG A 123 -7.79 9.89 -15.70
C ARG A 123 -6.55 10.74 -15.40
N GLY A 124 -5.43 10.33 -16.00
CA GLY A 124 -4.11 10.91 -15.73
C GLY A 124 -3.55 10.42 -14.41
N THR A 125 -2.58 11.14 -13.86
CA THR A 125 -1.95 10.74 -12.60
C THR A 125 -2.85 11.08 -11.41
N VAL A 126 -3.20 10.05 -10.62
CA VAL A 126 -3.91 10.16 -9.34
C VAL A 126 -3.01 9.62 -8.25
N ILE A 127 -2.89 10.34 -7.15
CA ILE A 127 -2.08 9.91 -6.00
C ILE A 127 -2.99 9.80 -4.79
N VAL A 128 -3.09 8.60 -4.24
CA VAL A 128 -3.78 8.31 -2.98
C VAL A 128 -2.73 8.33 -1.87
N LEU A 129 -2.97 9.13 -0.83
CA LEU A 129 -2.07 9.28 0.31
C LEU A 129 -2.82 8.91 1.59
N THR A 130 -2.31 7.96 2.34
CA THR A 130 -2.88 7.54 3.62
C THR A 130 -2.08 8.10 4.78
N PHE A 131 -2.67 9.04 5.53
CA PHE A 131 -2.03 9.65 6.71
C PHE A 131 -2.43 8.89 7.98
N GLY A 132 -1.42 8.30 8.64
CA GLY A 132 -1.57 7.50 9.85
C GLY A 132 -0.34 7.60 10.75
N THR A 133 0.23 6.46 11.15
CA THR A 133 1.54 6.37 11.84
C THR A 133 2.66 6.90 10.95
N GLY A 134 2.60 6.60 9.67
CA GLY A 134 3.43 7.14 8.60
C GLY A 134 2.55 7.79 7.51
N ILE A 135 3.09 7.88 6.29
CA ILE A 135 2.38 8.30 5.08
C ILE A 135 2.55 7.20 4.04
N GLY A 136 1.49 6.40 3.82
CA GLY A 136 1.45 5.47 2.70
C GLY A 136 1.02 6.17 1.41
N SER A 137 1.43 5.62 0.27
CA SER A 137 1.10 6.20 -1.04
C SER A 137 0.77 5.12 -2.06
N ALA A 138 -0.19 5.39 -2.92
CA ALA A 138 -0.47 4.62 -4.12
C ALA A 138 -0.60 5.57 -5.31
N VAL A 139 0.17 5.33 -6.36
CA VAL A 139 0.21 6.16 -7.57
C VAL A 139 -0.49 5.42 -8.70
N PHE A 140 -1.36 6.11 -9.42
CA PHE A 140 -2.07 5.59 -10.57
C PHE A 140 -1.81 6.46 -11.79
N THR A 141 -1.70 5.83 -12.95
CA THR A 141 -1.70 6.50 -14.25
C THR A 141 -2.80 5.90 -15.11
N ASP A 142 -3.79 6.72 -15.47
CA ASP A 142 -4.97 6.30 -16.25
C ASP A 142 -5.71 5.08 -15.66
N GLY A 143 -5.70 4.96 -14.33
CA GLY A 143 -6.35 3.87 -13.60
C GLY A 143 -5.47 2.67 -13.28
N GLU A 144 -4.27 2.59 -13.87
CA GLU A 144 -3.30 1.53 -13.59
C GLU A 144 -2.40 1.87 -12.42
N LEU A 145 -2.27 0.95 -11.48
CA LEU A 145 -1.43 1.11 -10.29
C LEU A 145 0.06 1.04 -10.64
N VAL A 146 0.83 1.98 -10.14
CA VAL A 146 2.29 1.87 -9.99
C VAL A 146 2.56 1.30 -8.59
N PRO A 147 2.85 0.01 -8.44
CA PRO A 147 2.84 -0.65 -7.14
C PRO A 147 4.01 -0.24 -6.26
N ASN A 148 3.80 -0.33 -4.94
CA ASN A 148 4.82 -0.15 -3.92
C ASN A 148 5.52 1.22 -3.97
N THR A 149 4.78 2.29 -4.21
CA THR A 149 5.34 3.65 -4.11
C THR A 149 5.43 4.07 -2.64
N GLU A 150 6.58 4.57 -2.22
CA GLU A 150 6.87 4.94 -0.83
C GLU A 150 7.14 6.45 -0.72
N LEU A 151 6.18 7.28 -1.19
CA LEU A 151 6.35 8.74 -1.21
C LEU A 151 6.40 9.37 0.19
N GLY A 152 5.98 8.66 1.23
CA GLY A 152 6.17 9.09 2.63
C GLY A 152 7.63 9.21 3.03
N HIS A 153 8.51 8.45 2.37
CA HIS A 153 9.96 8.48 2.58
C HIS A 153 10.71 9.50 1.71
N LEU A 154 9.99 10.32 0.93
CA LEU A 154 10.62 11.45 0.25
C LEU A 154 11.35 12.34 1.24
N GLU A 155 12.61 12.66 0.96
CA GLU A 155 13.39 13.57 1.78
C GLU A 155 12.97 15.02 1.54
N LEU A 156 12.51 15.67 2.59
CA LEU A 156 12.19 17.10 2.63
C LEU A 156 12.99 17.78 3.72
N HIS A 157 13.90 18.70 3.31
CA HIS A 157 14.73 19.45 4.26
C HIS A 157 15.50 18.54 5.24
N GLY A 158 16.10 17.45 4.75
CA GLY A 158 16.89 16.51 5.52
C GLY A 158 16.10 15.52 6.38
N HIS A 159 14.79 15.38 6.14
CA HIS A 159 13.93 14.44 6.87
C HIS A 159 12.96 13.71 5.93
N ASP A 160 12.65 12.46 6.25
CA ASP A 160 11.52 11.77 5.61
C ASP A 160 10.24 12.60 5.80
N ALA A 161 9.45 12.77 4.74
CA ALA A 161 8.24 13.58 4.79
C ALA A 161 7.27 13.10 5.88
N GLU A 162 7.13 11.78 6.08
CA GLU A 162 6.25 11.21 7.10
C GLU A 162 6.65 11.58 8.54
N LYS A 163 7.95 11.78 8.79
CA LYS A 163 8.47 12.22 10.11
C LYS A 163 8.12 13.68 10.42
N ARG A 164 7.52 14.39 9.48
CA ARG A 164 7.12 15.80 9.62
C ARG A 164 5.63 16.01 9.42
N ALA A 165 4.97 15.21 8.57
CA ALA A 165 3.61 15.44 8.12
C ALA A 165 2.63 14.28 8.39
N SER A 166 3.05 13.16 8.98
CA SER A 166 2.10 12.09 9.38
C SER A 166 1.13 12.56 10.47
N THR A 167 0.00 11.86 10.59
CA THR A 167 -0.97 12.15 11.68
C THR A 167 -0.36 11.86 13.05
N LYS A 168 0.48 10.83 13.16
CA LYS A 168 1.20 10.53 14.40
C LYS A 168 2.03 11.73 14.86
N VAL A 169 2.77 12.36 13.96
CA VAL A 169 3.59 13.55 14.29
C VAL A 169 2.69 14.70 14.76
N LYS A 170 1.52 14.90 14.09
CA LYS A 170 0.56 15.90 14.54
C LYS A 170 0.15 15.69 15.99
N ASP A 171 -0.14 14.45 16.36
CA ASP A 171 -0.61 14.11 17.69
C ASP A 171 0.52 14.12 18.73
N ASP A 172 1.71 13.61 18.39
CA ASP A 172 2.89 13.57 19.27
C ASP A 172 3.42 14.98 19.60
N GLU A 173 3.39 15.91 18.62
CA GLU A 173 3.85 17.30 18.79
C GLU A 173 2.71 18.26 19.17
N ASP A 174 1.50 17.75 19.39
CA ASP A 174 0.26 18.53 19.68
C ASP A 174 0.06 19.70 18.71
N LEU A 175 0.28 19.45 17.40
CA LEU A 175 0.18 20.48 16.37
C LEU A 175 -1.28 20.92 16.20
N SER A 176 -1.48 22.23 16.09
CA SER A 176 -2.76 22.77 15.64
C SER A 176 -3.09 22.32 14.20
N TRP A 177 -4.38 22.37 13.82
CA TRP A 177 -4.76 22.02 12.44
C TRP A 177 -4.09 22.94 11.39
N PRO A 178 -3.96 24.26 11.58
CA PRO A 178 -3.23 25.12 10.67
C PRO A 178 -1.74 24.75 10.55
N ASP A 179 -1.04 24.52 11.67
CA ASP A 179 0.38 24.18 11.65
C ASP A 179 0.63 22.86 10.93
N TRP A 180 -0.21 21.86 11.20
CA TRP A 180 -0.11 20.57 10.51
C TRP A 180 -0.49 20.68 9.03
N ALA A 181 -1.56 21.40 8.68
CA ALA A 181 -1.94 21.64 7.28
C ALA A 181 -0.81 22.29 6.50
N HIS A 182 -0.07 23.23 7.09
CA HIS A 182 1.11 23.84 6.46
C HIS A 182 2.22 22.81 6.17
N ARG A 183 2.46 21.84 7.06
CA ARG A 183 3.41 20.76 6.79
C ARG A 183 2.92 19.82 5.68
N VAL A 184 1.65 19.46 5.68
CA VAL A 184 1.02 18.69 4.60
C VAL A 184 1.10 19.42 3.27
N GLN A 185 0.83 20.72 3.26
CA GLN A 185 0.94 21.56 2.05
C GLN A 185 2.35 21.50 1.45
N LYS A 186 3.39 21.63 2.26
CA LYS A 186 4.79 21.53 1.77
C LYS A 186 5.07 20.17 1.14
N TYR A 187 4.57 19.10 1.76
CA TYR A 187 4.69 17.75 1.25
C TYR A 187 3.95 17.60 -0.10
N LEU A 188 2.67 18.01 -0.16
CA LEU A 188 1.89 17.93 -1.40
C LEU A 188 2.49 18.77 -2.52
N ALA A 189 3.00 19.97 -2.24
CA ALA A 189 3.67 20.81 -3.22
C ALA A 189 4.92 20.13 -3.81
N HIS A 190 5.69 19.44 -2.99
CA HIS A 190 6.85 18.68 -3.46
C HIS A 190 6.45 17.47 -4.32
N VAL A 191 5.45 16.70 -3.90
CA VAL A 191 4.90 15.59 -4.68
C VAL A 191 4.30 16.09 -6.00
N GLU A 192 3.58 17.23 -5.96
CA GLU A 192 3.03 17.85 -7.18
C GLU A 192 4.12 18.27 -8.16
N MET A 193 5.20 18.83 -7.66
CA MET A 193 6.35 19.22 -8.49
C MET A 193 6.96 18.01 -9.22
N LEU A 194 7.03 16.86 -8.55
CA LEU A 194 7.65 15.65 -9.10
C LEU A 194 6.72 14.87 -10.07
N PHE A 195 5.42 14.80 -9.77
CA PHE A 195 4.50 13.92 -10.46
C PHE A 195 3.42 14.64 -11.28
N SER A 196 3.20 15.94 -11.04
CA SER A 196 2.14 16.74 -11.66
C SER A 196 0.77 16.01 -11.69
N PRO A 197 0.28 15.49 -10.55
CA PRO A 197 -0.96 14.76 -10.52
C PRO A 197 -2.15 15.65 -10.86
N ARG A 198 -3.24 15.03 -11.32
CA ARG A 198 -4.53 15.71 -11.46
C ARG A 198 -5.32 15.72 -10.17
N LEU A 199 -5.08 14.69 -9.32
CA LEU A 199 -5.87 14.48 -8.12
C LEU A 199 -4.99 13.91 -7.00
N PHE A 200 -5.14 14.46 -5.80
CA PHE A 200 -4.75 13.85 -4.54
C PHE A 200 -5.99 13.35 -3.80
N VAL A 201 -6.01 12.08 -3.44
CA VAL A 201 -7.01 11.49 -2.56
C VAL A 201 -6.39 11.32 -1.17
N ILE A 202 -6.94 11.99 -0.17
CA ILE A 202 -6.40 12.00 1.18
C ILE A 202 -7.13 10.98 2.05
N GLY A 203 -6.45 9.88 2.33
CA GLY A 203 -6.93 8.74 3.09
C GLY A 203 -6.35 8.64 4.50
N GLY A 204 -6.51 7.46 5.09
CA GLY A 204 -6.16 7.20 6.49
C GLY A 204 -7.20 7.73 7.48
N GLY A 205 -6.94 7.55 8.77
CA GLY A 205 -7.88 7.91 9.83
C GLY A 205 -8.26 9.40 9.87
N VAL A 206 -7.37 10.25 9.37
CA VAL A 206 -7.56 11.71 9.34
C VAL A 206 -8.55 12.18 8.27
N SER A 207 -8.85 11.37 7.26
CA SER A 207 -9.81 11.73 6.19
C SER A 207 -11.20 12.12 6.76
N ARG A 208 -11.61 11.50 7.87
CA ARG A 208 -12.85 11.86 8.58
C ARG A 208 -12.85 13.28 9.17
N LYS A 209 -11.67 13.90 9.27
CA LYS A 209 -11.49 15.27 9.77
C LYS A 209 -11.04 16.23 8.65
N ALA A 210 -11.21 15.83 7.38
CA ALA A 210 -10.78 16.57 6.20
C ALA A 210 -11.20 18.05 6.21
N ALA A 211 -12.42 18.34 6.64
CA ALA A 211 -12.93 19.72 6.76
C ALA A 211 -12.13 20.63 7.71
N LYS A 212 -11.28 20.06 8.59
CA LYS A 212 -10.45 20.83 9.52
C LYS A 212 -9.12 21.29 8.93
N PHE A 213 -8.65 20.68 7.86
CA PHE A 213 -7.31 20.97 7.33
C PHE A 213 -7.25 21.13 5.81
N LEU A 214 -8.07 20.43 5.02
CA LEU A 214 -8.02 20.58 3.56
C LEU A 214 -8.31 22.02 3.10
N PRO A 215 -9.26 22.77 3.67
CA PRO A 215 -9.48 24.16 3.29
C PRO A 215 -8.32 25.11 3.63
N LEU A 216 -7.35 24.65 4.44
CA LEU A 216 -6.15 25.43 4.82
C LEU A 216 -4.96 25.15 3.92
N ILE A 217 -5.08 24.23 2.97
CA ILE A 217 -4.03 23.88 2.00
C ILE A 217 -4.21 24.75 0.76
N GLU A 218 -3.22 25.57 0.46
CA GLU A 218 -3.24 26.50 -0.65
C GLU A 218 -2.07 26.25 -1.60
N GLY A 219 -2.13 26.81 -2.82
CA GLY A 219 -1.00 26.78 -3.77
C GLY A 219 -0.76 25.44 -4.45
N ILE A 220 -1.66 24.47 -4.30
CA ILE A 220 -1.64 23.18 -5.01
C ILE A 220 -2.60 23.29 -6.20
N ARG A 221 -2.14 22.90 -7.39
CA ARG A 221 -2.94 22.96 -8.65
C ARG A 221 -3.83 21.74 -8.80
N ALA A 222 -3.35 20.59 -8.32
CA ALA A 222 -4.13 19.36 -8.31
C ALA A 222 -5.37 19.50 -7.42
N GLU A 223 -6.46 18.88 -7.82
CA GLU A 223 -7.63 18.73 -6.95
C GLU A 223 -7.24 17.91 -5.71
N ILE A 224 -7.73 18.29 -4.53
CA ILE A 224 -7.48 17.55 -3.29
C ILE A 224 -8.83 17.17 -2.70
N VAL A 225 -9.07 15.87 -2.54
CA VAL A 225 -10.34 15.34 -2.00
C VAL A 225 -10.11 14.33 -0.88
N PRO A 226 -11.02 14.19 0.08
CA PRO A 226 -10.94 13.12 1.06
C PRO A 226 -11.33 11.77 0.45
N ALA A 227 -10.69 10.71 0.92
CA ALA A 227 -11.06 9.32 0.62
C ALA A 227 -12.47 9.00 1.11
N GLN A 228 -13.21 8.20 0.34
CA GLN A 228 -14.62 7.89 0.58
C GLN A 228 -14.81 6.56 1.34
N LEU A 229 -14.01 5.52 1.03
CA LEU A 229 -14.16 4.19 1.64
C LEU A 229 -13.55 4.09 3.06
N GLN A 230 -12.78 5.07 3.46
CA GLN A 230 -12.25 5.20 4.83
C GLN A 230 -11.59 3.88 5.34
N ASN A 231 -12.14 3.31 6.44
CA ASN A 231 -11.57 2.14 7.12
C ASN A 231 -11.83 0.79 6.41
N SER A 232 -12.65 0.76 5.36
CA SER A 232 -12.90 -0.45 4.54
C SER A 232 -12.00 -0.52 3.31
N ALA A 233 -11.37 0.58 2.91
CA ALA A 233 -10.60 0.68 1.67
C ALA A 233 -9.53 -0.43 1.52
N GLY A 234 -8.71 -0.67 2.55
CA GLY A 234 -7.69 -1.71 2.52
C GLY A 234 -8.26 -3.13 2.35
N ILE A 235 -9.36 -3.43 3.07
CA ILE A 235 -10.03 -4.75 2.97
C ILE A 235 -10.64 -4.94 1.59
N VAL A 236 -11.35 -3.91 1.08
CA VAL A 236 -11.98 -3.95 -0.25
C VAL A 236 -10.93 -4.09 -1.35
N GLY A 237 -9.87 -3.29 -1.32
CA GLY A 237 -8.80 -3.35 -2.32
C GLY A 237 -8.05 -4.68 -2.31
N ALA A 238 -7.78 -5.24 -1.11
CA ALA A 238 -7.17 -6.55 -1.01
C ALA A 238 -8.07 -7.65 -1.60
N ALA A 239 -9.37 -7.61 -1.36
CA ALA A 239 -10.34 -8.55 -1.95
C ALA A 239 -10.39 -8.41 -3.48
N MET A 240 -10.34 -7.17 -4.01
CA MET A 240 -10.26 -6.93 -5.47
C MET A 240 -9.00 -7.55 -6.07
N ALA A 241 -7.84 -7.37 -5.45
CA ALA A 241 -6.58 -7.94 -5.91
C ALA A 241 -6.61 -9.48 -5.91
N ALA A 242 -7.17 -10.09 -4.86
CA ALA A 242 -7.32 -11.55 -4.78
C ALA A 242 -8.25 -12.09 -5.88
N ALA A 243 -9.39 -11.44 -6.10
CA ALA A 243 -10.33 -11.85 -7.15
C ALA A 243 -9.78 -11.64 -8.57
N ALA A 244 -8.88 -10.67 -8.78
CA ALA A 244 -8.19 -10.50 -10.06
C ALA A 244 -7.16 -11.63 -10.28
N ALA A 245 -6.34 -11.93 -9.29
CA ALA A 245 -5.33 -12.99 -9.35
C ALA A 245 -5.97 -14.39 -9.56
N ASP A 246 -7.12 -14.64 -8.93
CA ASP A 246 -7.86 -15.89 -9.08
C ASP A 246 -8.39 -16.08 -10.52
N ARG A 247 -8.92 -15.01 -11.14
CA ARG A 247 -9.37 -15.01 -12.54
C ARG A 247 -8.20 -15.25 -13.51
N ASP A 248 -7.06 -14.61 -13.27
CA ASP A 248 -5.89 -14.74 -14.12
C ASP A 248 -5.28 -16.14 -13.99
N GLY A 249 -5.25 -16.72 -12.78
CA GLY A 249 -4.84 -18.09 -12.51
C GLY A 249 -5.76 -19.13 -13.15
N ALA A 250 -7.07 -18.87 -13.15
CA ALA A 250 -8.07 -19.74 -13.80
C ALA A 250 -8.04 -19.64 -15.34
N ALA A 251 -7.59 -18.49 -15.90
CA ALA A 251 -7.47 -18.27 -17.35
C ALA A 251 -6.16 -18.85 -17.94
N ALA A 252 -5.17 -19.18 -17.11
CA ALA A 252 -3.92 -19.79 -17.57
C ALA A 252 -4.19 -21.25 -18.03
N PRO A 253 -3.85 -21.65 -19.27
CA PRO A 253 -4.07 -23.02 -19.73
C PRO A 253 -3.28 -24.00 -18.87
N ALA A 254 -3.94 -25.04 -18.35
CA ALA A 254 -3.30 -26.13 -17.64
C ALA A 254 -2.32 -26.82 -18.57
N GLY A 255 -1.02 -26.47 -18.52
CA GLY A 255 -0.01 -27.08 -19.35
C GLY A 255 1.28 -26.30 -19.63
N ALA A 256 1.40 -25.05 -19.21
CA ALA A 256 2.67 -24.33 -19.32
C ALA A 256 3.56 -24.59 -18.08
N GLY A 257 4.17 -25.74 -18.03
CA GLY A 257 5.31 -26.00 -17.15
C GLY A 257 6.44 -25.04 -17.51
N ALA A 258 6.59 -23.98 -16.75
CA ALA A 258 7.68 -23.02 -16.91
C ALA A 258 9.00 -23.68 -16.51
N SER A 259 9.69 -24.26 -17.47
CA SER A 259 11.13 -24.45 -17.39
C SER A 259 11.78 -23.09 -17.66
N ALA A 260 11.91 -22.27 -16.64
CA ALA A 260 12.81 -21.14 -16.68
C ALA A 260 14.24 -21.70 -16.63
N GLY A 261 14.84 -21.92 -17.80
CA GLY A 261 16.28 -22.12 -17.90
C GLY A 261 17.01 -20.88 -17.38
N PRO A 262 18.21 -21.02 -16.81
CA PRO A 262 18.95 -19.89 -16.27
C PRO A 262 19.22 -18.88 -17.39
N LEU A 263 18.86 -17.61 -17.16
CA LEU A 263 19.24 -16.47 -17.99
C LEU A 263 20.75 -16.44 -18.10
N ALA A 264 21.26 -16.63 -19.31
CA ALA A 264 22.67 -16.51 -19.60
C ALA A 264 23.13 -15.09 -19.21
N ALA A 265 24.22 -15.04 -18.45
CA ALA A 265 24.86 -13.77 -18.11
C ALA A 265 25.27 -13.04 -19.41
N PRO A 266 25.09 -11.70 -19.50
CA PRO A 266 25.53 -10.95 -20.65
C PRO A 266 27.07 -11.04 -20.78
N ALA A 267 27.53 -11.30 -21.98
CA ALA A 267 28.95 -11.34 -22.32
C ALA A 267 29.63 -10.03 -21.94
N SER A 268 30.78 -10.12 -21.30
CA SER A 268 31.63 -9.00 -20.91
C SER A 268 31.96 -8.11 -22.11
N ALA A 269 31.59 -6.85 -22.05
CA ALA A 269 32.01 -5.83 -23.01
C ALA A 269 33.51 -5.57 -22.89
N PRO A 270 34.20 -5.26 -24.01
CA PRO A 270 35.63 -4.99 -23.99
C PRO A 270 35.94 -3.68 -23.28
N SER A 271 37.00 -3.69 -22.46
CA SER A 271 37.56 -2.53 -21.78
C SER A 271 38.01 -1.47 -22.79
N SER A 272 37.37 -0.28 -22.73
CA SER A 272 37.90 0.91 -23.40
C SER A 272 38.57 1.79 -22.35
N ASP A 273 39.90 1.78 -22.32
CA ASP A 273 40.70 2.80 -21.66
C ASP A 273 40.55 4.11 -22.43
N GLY A 274 39.83 5.08 -21.83
CA GLY A 274 39.73 6.47 -22.28
C GLY A 274 39.74 7.40 -21.06
N PRO A 275 40.36 8.57 -21.14
CA PRO A 275 40.62 9.42 -19.97
C PRO A 275 39.30 9.98 -19.38
N THR A 276 39.12 9.75 -18.09
CA THR A 276 38.03 10.33 -17.28
C THR A 276 38.16 11.84 -17.19
N SER A 277 37.31 12.59 -17.90
CA SER A 277 37.07 14.02 -17.60
C SER A 277 36.12 14.09 -16.38
N GLN A 278 36.65 14.53 -15.23
CA GLN A 278 35.86 14.90 -14.07
C GLN A 278 35.07 16.16 -14.40
N VAL A 279 33.75 16.01 -14.53
CA VAL A 279 32.82 17.15 -14.48
C VAL A 279 32.48 17.36 -13.00
N GLY A 280 33.17 18.31 -12.37
CA GLY A 280 32.85 18.75 -11.02
C GLY A 280 31.56 19.58 -11.03
N TRP A 281 30.64 19.28 -10.11
CA TRP A 281 29.51 20.16 -9.79
C TRP A 281 30.02 21.36 -9.00
N PRO A 282 29.54 22.58 -9.29
CA PRO A 282 29.90 23.75 -8.48
C PRO A 282 29.28 23.62 -7.09
N ALA A 283 30.06 23.91 -6.06
CA ALA A 283 29.56 24.03 -4.68
C ALA A 283 28.64 25.27 -4.60
N ASP A 284 27.47 25.08 -3.98
CA ASP A 284 26.55 26.19 -3.69
C ASP A 284 27.15 27.17 -2.68
N PRO A 285 26.80 28.50 -2.80
CA PRO A 285 27.22 29.54 -1.89
C PRO A 285 26.54 29.45 -0.52
#